data_2b530b6016897e0501e6a4a8f9f82285
#
_entry.id   2b530b6016897e0501e6a4a8f9f82285
#
_cell.length_a   1.000
_cell.length_b   1.000
_cell.length_c   1.000
_cell.angle_alpha   90.00
_cell.angle_beta   90.00
_cell.angle_gamma   90.00
#
_symmetry.space_group_name_H-M   'P 1'
#
loop_
_entity.id
_entity.type
_entity.pdbx_description
1 polymer ?
#
loop_
_entity_poly.entity_id
_entity_poly.type
_entity_poly.pdbx_seq_one_letter_code
_entity_poly.pdbx_strand_id
1 'polypeptide(L)'
;GMEIIPVVYIVNDCFKAKTKTNPISSDKSDRKSSAETPRQLADKILNRILQMNEANDIGNVKEIQIDCDWTASTKDAYFEFLHFLKEKAKDKKMQLSATIRLHQLSMTPPPVDRGILMMYNTGDVKQLSCQKPILDMKDGVPYIQHLGSYPLPLSAAYPLFSWRILFREGKFVGIMHADDDFPVLPGDSIVVRKPEMSDIMEAVRSINHQNGNINSEVILFDLNTDNIKRFNSEDYEKIFNHRSDSSI
;
A
#
# COMPACT_ATOMS: atom_id res chain seq x y z
N GLY A 1 6.78 12.09 21.67
CA GLY A 1 6.25 12.94 20.62
C GLY A 1 5.82 12.06 19.46
N MET A 2 5.02 12.59 18.58
CA MET A 2 4.58 11.88 17.36
C MET A 2 5.72 11.88 16.33
N GLU A 3 5.99 10.73 15.72
CA GLU A 3 6.92 10.61 14.60
C GLU A 3 6.12 10.61 13.29
N ILE A 4 6.60 11.33 12.28
CA ILE A 4 5.94 11.43 10.98
C ILE A 4 6.82 10.73 9.95
N ILE A 5 6.22 9.82 9.19
CA ILE A 5 6.83 9.13 8.05
C ILE A 5 6.10 9.58 6.79
N PRO A 6 6.73 10.42 5.93
CA PRO A 6 6.16 10.78 4.66
C PRO A 6 6.00 9.54 3.76
N VAL A 7 4.81 9.36 3.18
CA VAL A 7 4.50 8.28 2.25
C VAL A 7 4.28 8.87 0.85
N VAL A 8 4.96 8.31 -0.16
CA VAL A 8 4.79 8.70 -1.57
C VAL A 8 4.21 7.55 -2.36
N TYR A 9 2.98 7.74 -2.84
CA TYR A 9 2.37 6.81 -3.78
C TYR A 9 2.89 7.08 -5.21
N ILE A 10 3.36 6.02 -5.88
CA ILE A 10 3.85 6.08 -7.26
C ILE A 10 3.09 5.04 -8.07
N VAL A 11 2.42 5.50 -9.13
CA VAL A 11 1.73 4.57 -10.05
C VAL A 11 2.76 3.70 -10.79
N ASN A 12 2.48 2.41 -10.89
CA ASN A 12 3.37 1.43 -11.53
C ASN A 12 3.76 1.82 -12.98
N ASP A 13 2.90 2.55 -13.68
CA ASP A 13 3.13 3.02 -15.04
C ASP A 13 4.35 3.93 -15.20
N CYS A 14 4.80 4.58 -14.11
CA CYS A 14 6.03 5.37 -14.12
C CYS A 14 7.27 4.52 -14.43
N PHE A 15 7.21 3.21 -14.17
CA PHE A 15 8.32 2.27 -14.35
C PHE A 15 8.18 1.38 -15.60
N LYS A 16 7.10 1.54 -16.38
CA LYS A 16 6.96 0.83 -17.64
C LYS A 16 7.92 1.36 -18.70
N ALA A 17 8.57 0.47 -19.43
CA ALA A 17 9.35 0.85 -20.60
C ALA A 17 8.43 1.55 -21.61
N LYS A 18 8.77 2.79 -22.00
CA LYS A 18 8.03 3.47 -23.08
C LYS A 18 8.32 2.75 -24.37
N THR A 19 7.30 2.13 -24.94
CA THR A 19 7.35 1.62 -26.31
C THR A 19 7.73 2.78 -27.22
N LYS A 20 8.82 2.62 -27.98
CA LYS A 20 9.16 3.56 -29.05
C LYS A 20 8.04 3.47 -30.09
N THR A 21 7.07 4.36 -30.00
CA THR A 21 6.13 4.57 -31.10
C THR A 21 6.96 5.13 -32.26
N ASN A 22 6.94 4.43 -33.39
CA ASN A 22 7.57 4.92 -34.63
C ASN A 22 7.04 6.32 -34.91
N PRO A 23 7.91 7.29 -35.18
CA PRO A 23 7.49 8.65 -35.53
C PRO A 23 7.01 8.65 -36.99
N ILE A 24 5.71 8.38 -37.22
CA ILE A 24 5.05 8.72 -38.46
C ILE A 24 4.16 9.92 -38.15
N SER A 25 4.78 11.08 -37.95
CA SER A 25 4.19 12.40 -38.24
C SER A 25 5.27 13.47 -38.09
N SER A 26 5.41 14.25 -39.17
CA SER A 26 6.38 15.33 -39.36
C SER A 26 5.90 16.64 -38.72
N ASP A 27 5.46 16.65 -37.47
CA ASP A 27 5.09 17.90 -36.80
C ASP A 27 6.14 18.26 -35.74
N LYS A 28 6.90 19.35 -35.99
CA LYS A 28 8.06 19.80 -35.25
C LYS A 28 7.70 20.58 -33.96
N SER A 29 6.50 20.47 -33.41
CA SER A 29 6.08 21.27 -32.25
C SER A 29 5.98 20.49 -30.94
N ASP A 30 6.22 19.18 -30.90
CA ASP A 30 6.18 18.43 -29.64
C ASP A 30 7.53 18.49 -28.92
N ARG A 31 7.57 19.26 -27.85
CA ARG A 31 8.65 19.23 -26.85
C ARG A 31 8.91 17.78 -26.46
N LYS A 32 10.09 17.26 -26.81
CA LYS A 32 10.61 15.98 -26.32
C LYS A 32 10.52 15.97 -24.79
N SER A 33 9.45 15.44 -24.23
CA SER A 33 9.43 14.99 -22.87
C SER A 33 10.36 13.77 -22.80
N SER A 34 11.64 14.01 -22.55
CA SER A 34 12.59 12.94 -22.27
C SER A 34 12.03 12.16 -21.07
N ALA A 35 11.84 10.84 -21.24
CA ALA A 35 11.39 10.00 -20.15
C ALA A 35 12.33 10.21 -18.96
N GLU A 36 11.74 10.49 -17.79
CA GLU A 36 12.49 10.69 -16.57
C GLU A 36 13.21 9.40 -16.20
N THR A 37 14.50 9.48 -15.88
CA THR A 37 15.26 8.31 -15.42
C THR A 37 14.90 7.98 -13.96
N PRO A 38 15.08 6.72 -13.51
CA PRO A 38 14.89 6.34 -12.11
C PRO A 38 15.65 7.24 -11.13
N ARG A 39 16.85 7.65 -11.49
CA ARG A 39 17.68 8.57 -10.70
C ARG A 39 17.06 9.97 -10.60
N GLN A 40 16.60 10.54 -11.71
CA GLN A 40 15.96 11.85 -11.73
C GLN A 40 14.65 11.84 -10.93
N LEU A 41 13.89 10.76 -11.00
CA LEU A 41 12.67 10.58 -10.21
C LEU A 41 13.00 10.53 -8.71
N ALA A 42 14.05 9.80 -8.30
CA ALA A 42 14.49 9.74 -6.91
C ALA A 42 14.90 11.13 -6.38
N ASP A 43 15.64 11.91 -7.17
CA ASP A 43 16.02 13.30 -6.82
C ASP A 43 14.79 14.19 -6.61
N LYS A 44 13.85 14.14 -7.53
CA LYS A 44 12.63 14.97 -7.47
C LYS A 44 11.76 14.60 -6.26
N ILE A 45 11.57 13.32 -6.01
CA ILE A 45 10.76 12.86 -4.88
C ILE A 45 11.39 13.29 -3.56
N LEU A 46 12.68 13.04 -3.36
CA LEU A 46 13.34 13.45 -2.14
C LEU A 46 13.29 14.97 -1.92
N ASN A 47 13.59 15.75 -2.96
CA ASN A 47 13.52 17.20 -2.86
C ASN A 47 12.10 17.67 -2.54
N ARG A 48 11.07 17.03 -3.13
CA ARG A 48 9.68 17.39 -2.84
C ARG A 48 9.29 17.06 -1.39
N ILE A 49 9.72 15.92 -0.87
CA ILE A 49 9.50 15.55 0.55
C ILE A 49 10.14 16.60 1.47
N LEU A 50 11.40 16.97 1.22
CA LEU A 50 12.11 17.94 2.05
C LEU A 50 11.43 19.32 2.01
N GLN A 51 11.00 19.79 0.85
CA GLN A 51 10.25 21.04 0.70
C GLN A 51 8.90 21.00 1.43
N MET A 52 8.17 19.88 1.35
CA MET A 52 6.89 19.73 2.05
C MET A 52 7.10 19.69 3.57
N ASN A 53 8.13 19.02 4.04
CA ASN A 53 8.45 18.97 5.47
C ASN A 53 8.78 20.38 6.00
N GLU A 54 9.60 21.12 5.29
CA GLU A 54 9.93 22.51 5.63
C GLU A 54 8.69 23.41 5.64
N ALA A 55 7.86 23.33 4.60
CA ALA A 55 6.65 24.15 4.48
C ALA A 55 5.57 23.85 5.53
N ASN A 56 5.61 22.69 6.20
CA ASN A 56 4.68 22.29 7.23
C ASN A 56 5.32 22.17 8.63
N ASP A 57 6.50 22.71 8.83
CA ASP A 57 7.24 22.66 10.10
C ASP A 57 7.46 21.23 10.63
N ILE A 58 7.59 20.24 9.73
CA ILE A 58 7.83 18.85 10.07
C ILE A 58 9.34 18.63 10.20
N GLY A 59 9.81 18.51 11.45
CA GLY A 59 11.20 18.20 11.77
C GLY A 59 11.41 16.71 12.11
N ASN A 60 12.69 16.30 12.18
CA ASN A 60 13.09 14.96 12.65
C ASN A 60 12.50 13.77 11.89
N VAL A 61 12.23 13.90 10.60
CA VAL A 61 11.82 12.76 9.77
C VAL A 61 12.99 11.78 9.68
N LYS A 62 12.76 10.55 10.15
CA LYS A 62 13.77 9.49 10.19
C LYS A 62 13.56 8.42 9.11
N GLU A 63 12.41 8.42 8.48
CA GLU A 63 12.04 7.43 7.48
C GLU A 63 11.16 8.07 6.40
N ILE A 64 11.31 7.61 5.18
CA ILE A 64 10.40 7.86 4.06
C ILE A 64 9.89 6.54 3.52
N GLN A 65 8.62 6.50 3.12
CA GLN A 65 7.99 5.29 2.61
C GLN A 65 7.54 5.46 1.17
N ILE A 66 7.79 4.47 0.34
CA ILE A 66 7.28 4.41 -1.03
C ILE A 66 6.16 3.38 -1.13
N ASP A 67 5.04 3.80 -1.68
CA ASP A 67 3.91 2.93 -2.00
C ASP A 67 3.83 2.75 -3.52
N CYS A 68 4.08 1.54 -4.01
CA CYS A 68 3.99 1.20 -5.42
C CYS A 68 3.56 -0.25 -5.62
N ASP A 69 2.53 -0.46 -6.43
CA ASP A 69 2.09 -1.78 -6.84
C ASP A 69 2.89 -2.24 -8.08
N TRP A 70 4.20 -2.43 -7.86
CA TRP A 70 5.11 -2.87 -8.91
C TRP A 70 4.86 -4.35 -9.28
N THR A 71 5.19 -4.69 -10.52
CA THR A 71 5.02 -6.03 -11.10
C THR A 71 6.35 -6.58 -11.60
N ALA A 72 6.39 -7.87 -11.98
CA ALA A 72 7.59 -8.48 -12.55
C ALA A 72 8.17 -7.69 -13.73
N SER A 73 7.30 -7.07 -14.55
CA SER A 73 7.73 -6.29 -15.72
C SER A 73 8.31 -4.91 -15.41
N THR A 74 8.03 -4.37 -14.23
CA THR A 74 8.52 -3.05 -13.79
C THR A 74 9.54 -3.13 -12.67
N LYS A 75 9.80 -4.34 -12.15
CA LYS A 75 10.66 -4.59 -11.01
C LYS A 75 12.02 -3.92 -11.13
N ASP A 76 12.71 -4.14 -12.24
CA ASP A 76 14.10 -3.69 -12.39
C ASP A 76 14.20 -2.15 -12.37
N ALA A 77 13.32 -1.45 -13.07
CA ALA A 77 13.27 0.02 -13.06
C ALA A 77 12.84 0.58 -11.69
N TYR A 78 11.88 -0.08 -11.02
CA TYR A 78 11.47 0.29 -9.67
C TYR A 78 12.61 0.06 -8.65
N PHE A 79 13.31 -1.06 -8.73
CA PHE A 79 14.43 -1.36 -7.82
C PHE A 79 15.62 -0.43 -8.05
N GLU A 80 15.91 -0.08 -9.30
CA GLU A 80 16.91 0.95 -9.62
C GLU A 80 16.54 2.30 -8.98
N PHE A 81 15.28 2.72 -9.10
CA PHE A 81 14.77 3.93 -8.45
C PHE A 81 14.94 3.88 -6.92
N LEU A 82 14.54 2.77 -6.29
CA LEU A 82 14.67 2.60 -4.83
C LEU A 82 16.13 2.60 -4.37
N HIS A 83 17.02 2.01 -5.16
CA HIS A 83 18.45 2.02 -4.85
C HIS A 83 19.00 3.45 -4.78
N PHE A 84 18.72 4.27 -5.80
CA PHE A 84 19.13 5.68 -5.79
C PHE A 84 18.48 6.47 -4.66
N LEU A 85 17.20 6.25 -4.41
CA LEU A 85 16.50 6.94 -3.33
C LEU A 85 17.06 6.56 -1.95
N LYS A 86 17.38 5.28 -1.73
CA LYS A 86 17.97 4.78 -0.48
C LYS A 86 19.33 5.41 -0.19
N GLU A 87 20.22 5.49 -1.19
CA GLU A 87 21.50 6.17 -1.03
C GLU A 87 21.33 7.63 -0.59
N LYS A 88 20.44 8.36 -1.27
CA LYS A 88 20.16 9.76 -0.94
C LYS A 88 19.48 9.97 0.41
N ALA A 89 18.55 9.08 0.80
CA ALA A 89 17.90 9.09 2.11
C ALA A 89 18.94 8.87 3.22
N LYS A 90 19.89 7.94 3.00
CA LYS A 90 20.99 7.68 3.94
C LYS A 90 21.87 8.90 4.19
N ASP A 91 22.18 9.70 3.15
CA ASP A 91 22.93 10.94 3.28
C ASP A 91 22.20 11.97 4.18
N LYS A 92 20.88 11.87 4.26
CA LYS A 92 20.02 12.67 5.15
C LYS A 92 19.72 11.97 6.50
N LYS A 93 20.35 10.84 6.79
CA LYS A 93 20.14 10.00 7.98
C LYS A 93 18.68 9.49 8.09
N MET A 94 18.04 9.24 6.96
CA MET A 94 16.70 8.66 6.89
C MET A 94 16.77 7.22 6.38
N GLN A 95 15.89 6.38 6.90
CA GLN A 95 15.62 5.04 6.39
C GLN A 95 14.64 5.11 5.21
N LEU A 96 14.66 4.08 4.38
CA LEU A 96 13.72 3.89 3.29
C LEU A 96 12.89 2.64 3.55
N SER A 97 11.57 2.78 3.54
CA SER A 97 10.64 1.65 3.54
C SER A 97 9.79 1.60 2.27
N ALA A 98 9.16 0.46 2.02
CA ALA A 98 8.22 0.30 0.93
C ALA A 98 7.03 -0.56 1.34
N THR A 99 5.86 -0.30 0.75
CA THR A 99 4.71 -1.20 0.88
C THR A 99 4.98 -2.52 0.15
N ILE A 100 4.53 -3.60 0.77
CA ILE A 100 4.63 -4.97 0.22
C ILE A 100 3.21 -5.51 0.06
N ARG A 101 2.84 -5.83 -1.17
CA ARG A 101 1.58 -6.51 -1.49
C ARG A 101 1.70 -8.00 -1.17
N LEU A 102 0.59 -8.66 -0.85
CA LEU A 102 0.60 -10.10 -0.54
C LEU A 102 1.26 -10.94 -1.63
N HIS A 103 0.95 -10.69 -2.90
CA HIS A 103 1.54 -11.43 -4.03
C HIS A 103 3.05 -11.22 -4.19
N GLN A 104 3.60 -10.12 -3.65
CA GLN A 104 5.03 -9.81 -3.72
C GLN A 104 5.86 -10.61 -2.70
N LEU A 105 5.22 -11.28 -1.72
CA LEU A 105 5.91 -12.13 -0.74
C LEU A 105 6.62 -13.34 -1.38
N SER A 106 6.19 -13.76 -2.56
CA SER A 106 6.86 -14.82 -3.35
C SER A 106 7.95 -14.27 -4.28
N MET A 107 8.16 -12.95 -4.31
CA MET A 107 9.11 -12.29 -5.21
C MET A 107 10.36 -11.82 -4.44
N THR A 108 11.42 -11.51 -5.18
CA THR A 108 12.59 -10.84 -4.60
C THR A 108 12.17 -9.54 -3.92
N PRO A 109 12.55 -9.29 -2.66
CA PRO A 109 12.17 -8.07 -1.95
C PRO A 109 12.82 -6.82 -2.56
N PRO A 110 12.15 -5.66 -2.47
CA PRO A 110 12.73 -4.40 -2.91
C PRO A 110 13.95 -4.01 -2.05
N PRO A 111 14.91 -3.24 -2.60
CA PRO A 111 16.16 -2.87 -1.92
C PRO A 111 15.93 -1.70 -0.92
N VAL A 112 15.10 -1.92 0.08
CA VAL A 112 14.77 -0.97 1.15
C VAL A 112 15.27 -1.47 2.50
N ASP A 113 15.10 -0.70 3.58
CA ASP A 113 15.52 -1.11 4.93
C ASP A 113 14.46 -1.98 5.61
N ARG A 114 13.18 -1.72 5.37
CA ARG A 114 12.04 -2.52 5.84
C ARG A 114 10.85 -2.43 4.90
N GLY A 115 9.91 -3.34 5.04
CA GLY A 115 8.65 -3.37 4.29
C GLY A 115 7.44 -3.20 5.20
N ILE A 116 6.37 -2.63 4.63
CA ILE A 116 5.06 -2.55 5.26
C ILE A 116 4.14 -3.52 4.52
N LEU A 117 3.87 -4.67 5.15
CA LEU A 117 2.99 -5.68 4.58
C LEU A 117 1.54 -5.23 4.63
N MET A 118 0.91 -5.06 3.48
CA MET A 118 -0.48 -4.65 3.36
C MET A 118 -1.39 -5.87 3.50
N MET A 119 -1.91 -6.12 4.72
CA MET A 119 -2.86 -7.20 5.02
C MET A 119 -4.29 -6.79 4.67
N TYR A 120 -4.49 -6.42 3.42
CA TYR A 120 -5.80 -6.07 2.85
C TYR A 120 -5.79 -6.21 1.32
N ASN A 121 -6.98 -6.04 0.70
CA ASN A 121 -7.22 -6.29 -0.71
C ASN A 121 -6.95 -7.76 -1.08
N THR A 122 -7.42 -8.67 -0.23
CA THR A 122 -7.19 -10.10 -0.37
C THR A 122 -8.09 -10.74 -1.42
N GLY A 123 -9.32 -10.24 -1.60
CA GLY A 123 -10.30 -10.79 -2.53
C GLY A 123 -10.56 -9.91 -3.76
N ASP A 124 -11.38 -10.40 -4.69
CA ASP A 124 -11.70 -9.68 -5.93
C ASP A 124 -12.88 -8.72 -5.72
N VAL A 125 -12.58 -7.43 -5.61
CA VAL A 125 -13.57 -6.36 -5.49
C VAL A 125 -14.54 -6.27 -6.66
N LYS A 126 -14.18 -6.78 -7.83
CA LYS A 126 -15.00 -6.75 -9.06
C LYS A 126 -16.09 -7.82 -9.08
N GLN A 127 -16.03 -8.77 -8.17
CA GLN A 127 -17.03 -9.84 -8.05
C GLN A 127 -18.10 -9.44 -7.03
N LEU A 128 -19.35 -9.28 -7.50
CA LEU A 128 -20.48 -8.97 -6.62
C LEU A 128 -20.68 -10.03 -5.52
N SER A 129 -20.39 -11.30 -5.84
CA SER A 129 -20.46 -12.41 -4.90
C SER A 129 -19.38 -12.40 -3.81
N CYS A 130 -18.26 -11.69 -4.01
CA CYS A 130 -17.19 -11.58 -3.02
C CYS A 130 -17.67 -10.69 -1.86
N GLN A 131 -17.89 -11.32 -0.69
CA GLN A 131 -18.42 -10.63 0.50
C GLN A 131 -17.31 -9.90 1.27
N LYS A 132 -16.07 -10.39 1.23
CA LYS A 132 -14.93 -9.87 2.00
C LYS A 132 -13.73 -9.51 1.10
N PRO A 133 -13.89 -8.62 0.10
CA PRO A 133 -12.79 -8.30 -0.83
C PRO A 133 -11.66 -7.52 -0.15
N ILE A 134 -11.93 -6.86 0.99
CA ILE A 134 -10.92 -6.09 1.72
C ILE A 134 -10.03 -7.03 2.52
N LEU A 135 -10.61 -7.93 3.32
CA LEU A 135 -9.84 -8.86 4.16
C LEU A 135 -10.62 -10.17 4.34
N ASP A 136 -10.10 -11.24 3.76
CA ASP A 136 -10.50 -12.62 3.98
C ASP A 136 -9.24 -13.49 4.10
N MET A 137 -9.06 -14.15 5.24
CA MET A 137 -7.87 -14.98 5.44
C MET A 137 -7.87 -16.25 4.60
N LYS A 138 -9.02 -16.69 4.06
CA LYS A 138 -9.05 -17.77 3.05
C LYS A 138 -8.23 -17.41 1.82
N ASP A 139 -8.31 -16.13 1.40
CA ASP A 139 -7.57 -15.61 0.26
C ASP A 139 -6.14 -15.18 0.66
N GLY A 140 -5.92 -14.80 1.94
CA GLY A 140 -4.64 -14.33 2.45
C GLY A 140 -3.63 -15.46 2.78
N VAL A 141 -4.11 -16.59 3.33
CA VAL A 141 -3.26 -17.70 3.81
C VAL A 141 -2.26 -18.19 2.76
N PRO A 142 -2.61 -18.38 1.47
CA PRO A 142 -1.64 -18.85 0.47
C PRO A 142 -0.40 -17.96 0.32
N TYR A 143 -0.53 -16.67 0.61
CA TYR A 143 0.56 -15.70 0.50
C TYR A 143 1.42 -15.66 1.77
N ILE A 144 0.79 -15.63 2.95
CA ILE A 144 1.51 -15.43 4.22
C ILE A 144 2.37 -16.64 4.62
N GLN A 145 2.18 -17.81 4.04
CA GLN A 145 3.08 -18.95 4.26
C GLN A 145 4.54 -18.67 3.88
N HIS A 146 4.81 -17.64 3.06
CA HIS A 146 6.14 -17.21 2.68
C HIS A 146 6.81 -16.28 3.70
N LEU A 147 6.08 -15.80 4.71
CA LEU A 147 6.59 -14.81 5.68
C LEU A 147 7.78 -15.29 6.49
N GLY A 148 7.82 -16.60 6.83
CA GLY A 148 8.93 -17.18 7.61
C GLY A 148 10.28 -17.14 6.88
N SER A 149 10.26 -17.09 5.56
CA SER A 149 11.47 -17.06 4.70
C SER A 149 11.70 -15.72 3.99
N TYR A 150 10.79 -14.74 4.16
CA TYR A 150 10.93 -13.45 3.50
C TYR A 150 12.07 -12.64 4.14
N PRO A 151 13.13 -12.28 3.37
CA PRO A 151 14.38 -11.80 3.97
C PRO A 151 14.36 -10.31 4.39
N LEU A 152 13.27 -9.59 4.10
CA LEU A 152 13.13 -8.18 4.48
C LEU A 152 12.39 -8.08 5.83
N PRO A 153 12.87 -7.30 6.81
CA PRO A 153 12.08 -6.98 8.00
C PRO A 153 10.73 -6.35 7.62
N LEU A 154 9.65 -6.83 8.21
CA LEU A 154 8.29 -6.38 7.92
C LEU A 154 7.57 -5.87 9.16
N SER A 155 6.70 -4.87 8.95
CA SER A 155 5.60 -4.50 9.86
C SER A 155 4.27 -4.74 9.13
N ALA A 156 3.20 -5.07 9.86
CA ALA A 156 1.90 -5.34 9.25
C ALA A 156 0.96 -4.13 9.29
N ALA A 157 0.29 -3.88 8.17
CA ALA A 157 -0.76 -2.87 8.05
C ALA A 157 -2.12 -3.56 7.87
N TYR A 158 -3.08 -3.24 8.75
CA TYR A 158 -4.44 -3.78 8.74
C TYR A 158 -5.47 -2.72 8.35
N PRO A 159 -6.56 -3.12 7.66
CA PRO A 159 -7.52 -2.16 7.12
C PRO A 159 -8.54 -1.70 8.16
N LEU A 160 -8.80 -0.40 8.20
CA LEU A 160 -9.95 0.20 8.90
C LEU A 160 -11.00 0.74 7.93
N PHE A 161 -10.66 0.87 6.65
CA PHE A 161 -11.52 1.47 5.65
C PHE A 161 -12.68 0.57 5.23
N SER A 162 -13.66 1.17 4.59
CA SER A 162 -14.75 0.48 3.91
C SER A 162 -14.86 0.95 2.47
N TRP A 163 -15.39 0.10 1.61
CA TRP A 163 -15.70 0.45 0.24
C TRP A 163 -17.20 0.49 0.00
N ARG A 164 -17.66 1.52 -0.68
CA ARG A 164 -18.95 1.59 -1.35
C ARG A 164 -18.70 1.24 -2.83
N ILE A 165 -19.26 0.14 -3.30
CA ILE A 165 -18.96 -0.40 -4.62
C ILE A 165 -20.23 -0.35 -5.46
N LEU A 166 -20.14 0.30 -6.61
CA LEU A 166 -21.25 0.38 -7.57
C LEU A 166 -21.16 -0.78 -8.56
N PHE A 167 -22.25 -1.52 -8.66
CA PHE A 167 -22.47 -2.54 -9.69
C PHE A 167 -23.65 -2.15 -10.56
N ARG A 168 -23.50 -2.34 -11.88
CA ARG A 168 -24.54 -2.15 -12.88
C ARG A 168 -24.82 -3.47 -13.58
N GLU A 169 -26.05 -3.94 -13.51
CA GLU A 169 -26.40 -5.26 -14.05
C GLU A 169 -25.45 -6.38 -13.56
N GLY A 170 -25.06 -6.32 -12.30
CA GLY A 170 -24.13 -7.25 -11.67
C GLY A 170 -22.65 -7.08 -12.06
N LYS A 171 -22.31 -6.12 -12.93
CA LYS A 171 -20.94 -5.82 -13.36
C LYS A 171 -20.38 -4.67 -12.53
N PHE A 172 -19.10 -4.79 -12.15
CA PHE A 172 -18.37 -3.77 -11.43
C PHE A 172 -18.25 -2.47 -12.24
N VAL A 173 -18.65 -1.35 -11.67
CA VAL A 173 -18.47 0.00 -12.21
C VAL A 173 -17.29 0.69 -11.57
N GLY A 174 -17.26 0.74 -10.23
CA GLY A 174 -16.18 1.39 -9.51
C GLY A 174 -16.37 1.40 -8.00
N ILE A 175 -15.34 1.84 -7.29
CA ILE A 175 -15.40 2.16 -5.86
C ILE A 175 -15.74 3.64 -5.73
N MET A 176 -16.77 3.95 -4.95
CA MET A 176 -17.28 5.31 -4.74
C MET A 176 -16.61 5.91 -3.49
N HIS A 177 -15.89 7.00 -3.66
CA HIS A 177 -15.33 7.80 -2.56
C HIS A 177 -16.27 8.95 -2.18
N ALA A 178 -17.04 9.45 -3.16
CA ALA A 178 -18.10 10.43 -2.99
C ALA A 178 -19.40 9.97 -3.66
N ASP A 179 -20.51 10.61 -3.32
CA ASP A 179 -21.84 10.23 -3.85
C ASP A 179 -21.99 10.53 -5.36
N ASP A 180 -21.19 11.46 -5.88
CA ASP A 180 -21.20 11.93 -7.26
C ASP A 180 -20.05 11.35 -8.14
N ASP A 181 -19.25 10.45 -7.61
CA ASP A 181 -18.16 9.81 -8.39
C ASP A 181 -18.65 9.11 -9.65
N PHE A 182 -19.86 8.51 -9.56
CA PHE A 182 -20.50 7.82 -10.69
C PHE A 182 -21.99 8.15 -10.75
N PRO A 183 -22.57 8.35 -11.95
CA PRO A 183 -24.01 8.48 -12.07
C PRO A 183 -24.68 7.15 -11.70
N VAL A 184 -25.55 7.19 -10.70
CA VAL A 184 -26.36 6.04 -10.27
C VAL A 184 -27.61 5.97 -11.12
N LEU A 185 -27.85 4.83 -11.77
CA LEU A 185 -28.97 4.60 -12.67
C LEU A 185 -30.00 3.65 -12.02
N PRO A 186 -31.26 3.65 -12.48
CA PRO A 186 -32.22 2.63 -12.09
C PRO A 186 -31.71 1.21 -12.35
N GLY A 187 -31.79 0.35 -11.34
CA GLY A 187 -31.26 -1.03 -11.40
C GLY A 187 -29.81 -1.19 -10.98
N ASP A 188 -29.08 -0.11 -10.69
CA ASP A 188 -27.77 -0.19 -10.08
C ASP A 188 -27.85 -0.69 -8.62
N SER A 189 -26.81 -1.36 -8.18
CA SER A 189 -26.65 -1.83 -6.81
C SER A 189 -25.40 -1.20 -6.18
N ILE A 190 -25.56 -0.54 -5.04
CA ILE A 190 -24.44 -0.05 -4.23
C ILE A 190 -24.30 -0.99 -3.04
N VAL A 191 -23.14 -1.66 -2.94
CA VAL A 191 -22.84 -2.55 -1.82
C VAL A 191 -21.71 -1.97 -0.97
N VAL A 192 -21.84 -2.10 0.35
CA VAL A 192 -20.80 -1.72 1.30
C VAL A 192 -20.00 -2.98 1.66
N ARG A 193 -18.68 -2.87 1.58
CA ARG A 193 -17.73 -3.89 2.02
C ARG A 193 -16.82 -3.28 3.09
N LYS A 194 -16.68 -3.97 4.21
CA LYS A 194 -15.86 -3.52 5.34
C LYS A 194 -15.29 -4.74 6.06
N PRO A 195 -14.07 -4.67 6.63
CA PRO A 195 -13.58 -5.71 7.51
C PRO A 195 -14.30 -5.63 8.86
N GLU A 196 -14.58 -6.76 9.47
CA GLU A 196 -15.02 -6.82 10.85
C GLU A 196 -13.81 -7.02 11.78
N MET A 197 -13.97 -6.72 13.09
CA MET A 197 -12.88 -6.91 14.06
C MET A 197 -12.37 -8.36 14.08
N SER A 198 -13.26 -9.33 13.94
CA SER A 198 -12.90 -10.75 13.86
C SER A 198 -11.96 -11.07 12.70
N ASP A 199 -12.16 -10.41 11.53
CA ASP A 199 -11.32 -10.62 10.35
C ASP A 199 -9.91 -10.05 10.59
N ILE A 200 -9.82 -8.85 11.20
CA ILE A 200 -8.54 -8.24 11.56
C ILE A 200 -7.80 -9.11 12.57
N MET A 201 -8.46 -9.57 13.62
CA MET A 201 -7.84 -10.42 14.64
C MET A 201 -7.44 -11.80 14.11
N GLU A 202 -8.17 -12.36 13.15
CA GLU A 202 -7.77 -13.57 12.45
C GLU A 202 -6.47 -13.36 11.66
N ALA A 203 -6.35 -12.23 10.94
CA ALA A 203 -5.14 -11.86 10.21
C ALA A 203 -3.95 -11.65 11.17
N VAL A 204 -4.14 -10.94 12.29
CA VAL A 204 -3.12 -10.73 13.32
C VAL A 204 -2.60 -12.07 13.86
N ARG A 205 -3.50 -12.98 14.25
CA ARG A 205 -3.12 -14.32 14.74
C ARG A 205 -2.40 -15.15 13.69
N SER A 206 -2.87 -15.09 12.43
CA SER A 206 -2.27 -15.84 11.33
C SER A 206 -0.84 -15.37 11.04
N ILE A 207 -0.59 -14.05 11.07
CA ILE A 207 0.75 -13.48 10.93
C ILE A 207 1.63 -13.87 12.12
N ASN A 208 1.13 -13.78 13.36
CA ASN A 208 1.89 -14.16 14.54
C ASN A 208 2.33 -15.62 14.49
N HIS A 209 1.48 -16.51 13.96
CA HIS A 209 1.82 -17.92 13.79
C HIS A 209 2.98 -18.13 12.79
N GLN A 210 3.06 -17.32 11.75
CA GLN A 210 4.13 -17.40 10.73
C GLN A 210 5.42 -16.69 11.20
N ASN A 211 5.29 -15.48 11.74
CA ASN A 211 6.41 -14.69 12.24
C ASN A 211 5.91 -13.58 13.18
N GLY A 212 5.95 -13.84 14.49
CA GLY A 212 5.46 -12.92 15.52
C GLY A 212 6.19 -11.56 15.57
N ASN A 213 7.37 -11.44 14.98
CA ASN A 213 8.09 -10.15 14.94
C ASN A 213 7.43 -9.12 14.03
N ILE A 214 6.65 -9.55 13.03
CA ILE A 214 5.99 -8.65 12.07
C ILE A 214 4.99 -7.73 12.79
N ASN A 215 4.26 -8.26 13.77
CA ASN A 215 3.33 -7.47 14.57
C ASN A 215 3.99 -6.76 15.76
N SER A 216 5.33 -6.65 15.82
CA SER A 216 6.00 -5.81 16.81
C SER A 216 5.66 -4.32 16.62
N GLU A 217 5.34 -3.94 15.42
CA GLU A 217 4.77 -2.67 15.02
C GLU A 217 3.53 -2.95 14.18
N VAL A 218 2.39 -2.38 14.56
CA VAL A 218 1.11 -2.52 13.87
C VAL A 218 0.73 -1.17 13.28
N ILE A 219 0.32 -1.19 12.01
CA ILE A 219 -0.16 -0.03 11.30
C ILE A 219 -1.64 -0.24 11.00
N LEU A 220 -2.46 0.78 11.24
CA LEU A 220 -3.87 0.77 10.90
C LEU A 220 -4.12 1.75 9.74
N PHE A 221 -4.71 1.29 8.66
CA PHE A 221 -4.97 2.05 7.46
C PHE A 221 -6.48 2.06 7.14
N ASP A 222 -7.12 3.23 7.01
CA ASP A 222 -6.56 4.57 7.06
C ASP A 222 -7.14 5.36 8.25
N LEU A 223 -6.41 6.40 8.63
CA LEU A 223 -6.79 7.28 9.71
C LEU A 223 -7.77 8.35 9.19
N ASN A 224 -9.06 8.13 9.38
CA ASN A 224 -10.09 9.16 9.25
C ASN A 224 -11.15 9.01 10.34
N THR A 225 -11.98 10.03 10.51
CA THR A 225 -12.97 10.09 11.59
C THR A 225 -13.98 8.96 11.57
N ASP A 226 -14.42 8.54 10.39
CA ASP A 226 -15.45 7.50 10.25
C ASP A 226 -14.85 6.10 10.47
N ASN A 227 -13.65 5.85 9.97
CA ASN A 227 -12.95 4.59 10.16
C ASN A 227 -12.58 4.36 11.63
N ILE A 228 -12.10 5.39 12.34
CA ILE A 228 -11.74 5.28 13.77
C ILE A 228 -12.97 4.99 14.63
N LYS A 229 -14.12 5.57 14.32
CA LYS A 229 -15.35 5.38 15.10
C LYS A 229 -15.98 4.00 14.92
N ARG A 230 -15.50 3.18 13.97
CA ARG A 230 -16.08 1.86 13.71
C ARG A 230 -15.84 0.85 14.81
N PHE A 231 -14.74 1.02 15.55
CA PHE A 231 -14.36 0.17 16.65
C PHE A 231 -14.23 0.97 17.93
N ASN A 232 -14.38 0.33 19.08
CA ASN A 232 -14.18 0.98 20.38
C ASN A 232 -12.70 0.89 20.81
N SER A 233 -12.34 1.59 21.89
CA SER A 233 -10.95 1.60 22.40
C SER A 233 -10.44 0.22 22.80
N GLU A 234 -11.30 -0.64 23.36
CA GLU A 234 -10.95 -2.00 23.76
C GLU A 234 -10.58 -2.87 22.55
N ASP A 235 -11.28 -2.67 21.42
CA ASP A 235 -10.95 -3.36 20.17
C ASP A 235 -9.58 -2.95 19.64
N TYR A 236 -9.25 -1.65 19.68
CA TYR A 236 -7.92 -1.17 19.31
C TYR A 236 -6.84 -1.71 20.24
N GLU A 237 -7.09 -1.75 21.54
CA GLU A 237 -6.16 -2.34 22.52
C GLU A 237 -5.88 -3.81 22.20
N LYS A 238 -6.89 -4.60 21.80
CA LYS A 238 -6.70 -5.99 21.37
C LYS A 238 -5.80 -6.11 20.15
N ILE A 239 -5.93 -5.23 19.16
CA ILE A 239 -5.06 -5.23 17.98
C ILE A 239 -3.61 -4.95 18.38
N PHE A 240 -3.36 -3.94 19.23
CA PHE A 240 -2.01 -3.56 19.65
C PHE A 240 -1.40 -4.51 20.68
N ASN A 241 -2.21 -5.11 21.56
CA ASN A 241 -1.75 -5.97 22.67
C ASN A 241 -1.85 -7.48 22.34
N HIS A 242 -2.02 -7.85 21.09
CA HIS A 242 -2.20 -9.23 20.62
C HIS A 242 -1.12 -10.24 21.08
N ARG A 243 -0.04 -9.79 21.72
CA ARG A 243 1.00 -10.64 22.31
C ARG A 243 0.59 -11.34 23.61
N SER A 244 -0.50 -10.92 24.24
CA SER A 244 -0.94 -11.47 25.53
C SER A 244 -1.72 -12.79 25.44
N ASP A 245 -2.17 -13.20 24.24
CA ASP A 245 -2.96 -14.44 24.06
C ASP A 245 -2.10 -15.68 23.73
N SER A 246 -0.77 -15.59 23.87
CA SER A 246 0.14 -16.74 23.65
C SER A 246 0.23 -17.69 24.83
N SER A 247 -0.74 -17.65 25.76
CA SER A 247 -0.80 -18.52 26.94
C SER A 247 -2.09 -19.32 26.92
N ILE A 248 -2.16 -20.36 26.08
CA ILE A 248 -2.91 -21.60 26.36
C ILE A 248 -2.22 -22.76 25.62
#